data_41dee3deae977dd7c866c827ab5d19d9
#
_entry.id   41dee3deae977dd7c866c827ab5d19d9
#
_cell.length_a   1.000
_cell.length_b   1.000
_cell.length_c   1.000
_cell.angle_alpha   90.00
_cell.angle_beta   90.00
_cell.angle_gamma   90.00
#
_symmetry.space_group_name_H-M   'P 1'
#
loop_
_entity.id
_entity.type
_entity.pdbx_description
1 polymer ?
#
loop_
_entity_poly.entity_id
_entity_poly.type
_entity_poly.pdbx_seq_one_letter_code
_entity_poly.pdbx_strand_id
1 'polypeptide(L)'
;MHNGRVLKPKHTISDKKSFPFKSISHTNMKKIILLLVVFSSALLHSQEKNFIDKPYLEVQGKADTLVTPNRIYIDVLISEKDTKGKKSVEELESEMLSKLKSLGIDTEKNVTMQDMMSNYKKFFLKQTDIQKAKSYSILVYDAKLTAKVFIGLEEVGISNVRIDKLEHSEESKLQLLMNTKAMENAKANAVSFTKPLGQNIGRALFVSQNKNVAYRG
;
A
#
# COMPACT_ATOMS: atom_id res chain seq x y z
N MET A 1 46.87 7.71 -71.04
CA MET A 1 45.60 8.42 -71.34
C MET A 1 44.52 7.86 -70.48
N HIS A 2 44.14 8.54 -69.38
CA HIS A 2 42.76 8.73 -68.95
C HIS A 2 42.73 9.58 -67.66
N ASN A 3 42.14 10.75 -67.80
CA ASN A 3 42.00 11.76 -66.79
C ASN A 3 41.00 11.29 -65.72
N GLY A 4 41.44 11.19 -64.47
CA GLY A 4 40.57 11.05 -63.32
C GLY A 4 40.38 12.40 -62.65
N ARG A 5 39.19 12.99 -62.75
CA ARG A 5 38.78 14.23 -62.09
C ARG A 5 38.50 14.00 -60.58
N VAL A 6 39.28 14.65 -59.72
CA VAL A 6 39.09 14.72 -58.32
C VAL A 6 37.98 15.74 -57.99
N LEU A 7 36.87 15.29 -57.44
CA LEU A 7 35.78 16.14 -56.90
C LEU A 7 36.13 16.56 -55.48
N LYS A 8 36.25 17.84 -55.20
CA LYS A 8 36.40 18.44 -53.86
C LYS A 8 35.04 18.49 -53.21
N PRO A 9 34.91 18.13 -51.90
CA PRO A 9 33.68 18.30 -51.15
C PRO A 9 33.48 19.79 -50.82
N LYS A 10 32.26 20.29 -51.08
CA LYS A 10 31.77 21.61 -50.64
C LYS A 10 31.54 21.60 -49.13
N HIS A 11 32.29 22.41 -48.41
CA HIS A 11 32.00 22.78 -47.01
C HIS A 11 30.74 23.64 -46.96
N THR A 12 29.68 23.11 -46.44
CA THR A 12 28.48 23.88 -46.06
C THR A 12 28.73 24.46 -44.70
N ILE A 13 28.91 25.78 -44.62
CA ILE A 13 29.01 26.53 -43.37
C ILE A 13 27.60 26.60 -42.79
N SER A 14 27.41 25.92 -41.67
CA SER A 14 26.18 26.04 -40.85
C SER A 14 26.18 27.38 -40.12
N ASP A 15 25.24 28.24 -40.47
CA ASP A 15 24.97 29.49 -39.78
C ASP A 15 24.56 29.22 -38.33
N LYS A 16 25.48 29.43 -37.40
CA LYS A 16 25.15 29.54 -35.97
C LYS A 16 24.40 30.85 -35.76
N LYS A 17 23.08 30.77 -35.65
CA LYS A 17 22.27 31.86 -35.07
C LYS A 17 22.75 32.13 -33.65
N SER A 18 23.58 33.15 -33.48
CA SER A 18 23.92 33.73 -32.20
C SER A 18 22.66 34.42 -31.62
N PHE A 19 22.11 33.91 -30.54
CA PHE A 19 21.10 34.65 -29.79
C PHE A 19 21.71 35.91 -29.21
N PRO A 20 21.14 37.09 -29.45
CA PRO A 20 21.67 38.34 -28.90
C PRO A 20 21.47 38.32 -27.37
N PHE A 21 22.57 38.16 -26.66
CA PHE A 21 22.58 38.38 -25.21
C PHE A 21 22.36 39.87 -24.94
N LYS A 22 21.10 40.22 -24.69
CA LYS A 22 20.73 41.61 -24.42
C LYS A 22 21.34 42.03 -23.08
N SER A 23 22.38 42.83 -23.11
CA SER A 23 23.03 43.39 -21.91
C SER A 23 21.96 44.04 -21.03
N ILE A 24 21.78 43.54 -19.85
CA ILE A 24 20.86 44.11 -18.86
C ILE A 24 21.50 45.37 -18.33
N SER A 25 20.84 46.51 -18.56
CA SER A 25 21.31 47.81 -18.07
C SER A 25 21.48 47.77 -16.54
N HIS A 26 22.56 48.38 -16.03
CA HIS A 26 22.87 48.48 -14.58
C HIS A 26 21.68 48.94 -13.71
N THR A 27 20.79 49.76 -14.25
CA THR A 27 19.58 50.26 -13.60
C THR A 27 18.53 49.14 -13.44
N ASN A 28 18.42 48.23 -14.41
CA ASN A 28 17.50 47.11 -14.35
C ASN A 28 18.03 45.98 -13.43
N MET A 29 19.34 45.82 -13.34
CA MET A 29 19.98 44.86 -12.43
C MET A 29 19.73 45.22 -10.96
N LYS A 30 19.80 46.54 -10.61
CA LYS A 30 19.45 47.00 -9.24
C LYS A 30 17.97 46.75 -8.90
N LYS A 31 17.06 46.94 -9.87
CA LYS A 31 15.62 46.65 -9.68
C LYS A 31 15.34 45.16 -9.50
N ILE A 32 16.03 44.30 -10.25
CA ILE A 32 15.91 42.83 -10.15
C ILE A 32 16.42 42.38 -8.78
N ILE A 33 17.56 42.90 -8.30
CA ILE A 33 18.09 42.56 -6.97
C ILE A 33 17.14 43.00 -5.88
N LEU A 34 16.56 44.20 -5.98
CA LEU A 34 15.58 44.71 -5.02
C LEU A 34 14.33 43.82 -4.98
N LEU A 35 13.84 43.37 -6.15
CA LEU A 35 12.69 42.51 -6.28
C LEU A 35 12.96 41.11 -5.70
N LEU A 36 14.17 40.55 -5.87
CA LEU A 36 14.64 39.31 -5.27
C LEU A 36 14.71 39.41 -3.75
N VAL A 37 15.19 40.52 -3.19
CA VAL A 37 15.26 40.72 -1.74
C VAL A 37 13.86 40.84 -1.13
N VAL A 38 12.93 41.53 -1.80
CA VAL A 38 11.54 41.63 -1.35
C VAL A 38 10.83 40.27 -1.43
N PHE A 39 11.11 39.47 -2.46
CA PHE A 39 10.53 38.12 -2.61
C PHE A 39 11.08 37.13 -1.58
N SER A 40 12.37 37.24 -1.23
CA SER A 40 12.99 36.40 -0.19
C SER A 40 12.45 36.71 1.20
N SER A 41 12.13 37.98 1.50
CA SER A 41 11.53 38.33 2.79
C SER A 41 10.08 37.83 2.94
N ALA A 42 9.33 37.66 1.84
CA ALA A 42 7.99 37.06 1.87
C ALA A 42 8.01 35.57 2.20
N LEU A 43 9.06 34.85 1.83
CA LEU A 43 9.22 33.42 2.14
C LEU A 43 9.57 33.16 3.61
N LEU A 44 10.13 34.13 4.32
CA LEU A 44 10.48 34.00 5.74
C LEU A 44 9.29 34.10 6.69
N HIS A 45 8.12 34.53 6.20
CA HIS A 45 6.90 34.65 7.02
C HIS A 45 6.02 33.39 6.99
N SER A 46 6.43 32.33 6.29
CA SER A 46 5.77 31.02 6.32
C SER A 46 6.28 30.15 7.49
N GLN A 47 6.51 30.75 8.65
CA GLN A 47 6.64 29.95 9.86
C GLN A 47 5.23 29.50 10.26
N GLU A 48 4.98 28.19 10.17
CA GLU A 48 3.84 27.58 10.83
C GLU A 48 3.76 28.13 12.26
N LYS A 49 2.58 28.63 12.65
CA LYS A 49 2.32 29.04 14.03
C LYS A 49 2.60 27.82 14.91
N ASN A 50 3.81 27.75 15.45
CA ASN A 50 4.14 26.79 16.47
C ASN A 50 3.16 27.01 17.63
N PHE A 51 2.43 26.00 18.04
CA PHE A 51 1.54 26.01 19.21
C PHE A 51 2.28 26.29 20.53
N ILE A 52 3.57 26.65 20.48
CA ILE A 52 4.56 26.67 21.55
C ILE A 52 4.63 28.02 22.29
N ASP A 53 3.75 28.99 22.01
CA ASP A 53 3.73 30.27 22.76
C ASP A 53 3.21 30.13 24.21
N LYS A 54 2.79 28.92 24.61
CA LYS A 54 2.34 28.61 25.98
C LYS A 54 3.12 27.46 26.54
N PRO A 55 3.44 27.46 27.84
CA PRO A 55 3.99 26.28 28.49
C PRO A 55 3.08 25.08 28.26
N TYR A 56 3.63 23.97 27.78
CA TYR A 56 2.88 22.74 27.52
C TYR A 56 3.62 21.51 28.04
N LEU A 57 2.87 20.47 28.26
CA LEU A 57 3.35 19.13 28.58
C LEU A 57 2.93 18.21 27.46
N GLU A 58 3.88 17.46 26.90
CA GLU A 58 3.62 16.40 25.95
C GLU A 58 3.62 15.05 26.65
N VAL A 59 2.57 14.27 26.45
CA VAL A 59 2.43 12.93 27.00
C VAL A 59 1.87 11.98 25.94
N GLN A 60 2.22 10.71 26.09
CA GLN A 60 1.65 9.64 25.29
C GLN A 60 0.78 8.74 26.18
N GLY A 61 -0.39 8.36 25.65
CA GLY A 61 -1.23 7.32 26.21
C GLY A 61 -1.24 6.10 25.30
N LYS A 62 -1.23 4.91 25.91
CA LYS A 62 -1.27 3.63 25.21
C LYS A 62 -2.39 2.77 25.75
N ALA A 63 -3.04 2.07 24.85
CA ALA A 63 -3.95 0.99 25.19
C ALA A 63 -3.88 -0.05 24.08
N ASP A 64 -3.91 -1.30 24.47
CA ASP A 64 -3.93 -2.44 23.56
C ASP A 64 -4.92 -3.50 24.07
N THR A 65 -5.34 -4.36 23.16
CA THR A 65 -6.17 -5.52 23.49
C THR A 65 -5.86 -6.65 22.53
N LEU A 66 -5.93 -7.87 23.01
CA LEU A 66 -5.78 -9.06 22.20
C LEU A 66 -7.18 -9.55 21.82
N VAL A 67 -7.36 -9.80 20.53
CA VAL A 67 -8.60 -10.36 19.98
C VAL A 67 -8.30 -11.50 19.04
N THR A 68 -9.15 -12.54 19.04
CA THR A 68 -9.05 -13.62 18.08
C THR A 68 -9.75 -13.21 16.79
N PRO A 69 -9.11 -13.30 15.63
CA PRO A 69 -9.75 -13.04 14.34
C PRO A 69 -10.98 -13.94 14.17
N ASN A 70 -12.08 -13.37 13.69
CA ASN A 70 -13.30 -14.09 13.37
C ASN A 70 -13.69 -13.93 11.89
N ARG A 71 -12.76 -13.39 11.08
CA ARG A 71 -12.82 -13.34 9.63
C ARG A 71 -11.42 -13.63 9.10
N ILE A 72 -11.28 -14.76 8.42
CA ILE A 72 -10.01 -15.24 7.88
C ILE A 72 -10.21 -15.39 6.38
N TYR A 73 -9.46 -14.64 5.61
CA TYR A 73 -9.50 -14.68 4.15
C TYR A 73 -8.36 -15.58 3.67
N ILE A 74 -8.73 -16.57 2.89
CA ILE A 74 -7.80 -17.55 2.31
C ILE A 74 -7.74 -17.28 0.81
N ASP A 75 -6.55 -16.97 0.32
CA ASP A 75 -6.26 -16.84 -1.10
C ASP A 75 -5.97 -18.22 -1.68
N VAL A 76 -6.61 -18.52 -2.80
CA VAL A 76 -6.43 -19.77 -3.55
C VAL A 76 -6.15 -19.43 -5.00
N LEU A 77 -5.03 -19.89 -5.52
CA LEU A 77 -4.72 -19.79 -6.95
C LEU A 77 -4.83 -21.18 -7.58
N ILE A 78 -5.73 -21.34 -8.52
CA ILE A 78 -5.91 -22.55 -9.31
C ILE A 78 -5.21 -22.36 -10.65
N SER A 79 -4.35 -23.29 -11.04
CA SER A 79 -3.64 -23.24 -12.30
C SER A 79 -3.52 -24.62 -12.94
N GLU A 80 -3.72 -24.73 -14.24
CA GLU A 80 -3.47 -25.95 -15.01
C GLU A 80 -2.03 -26.45 -14.88
N LYS A 81 -1.10 -25.53 -14.60
CA LYS A 81 0.31 -25.84 -14.37
C LYS A 81 0.51 -26.75 -13.16
N ASP A 82 -0.28 -26.56 -12.10
CA ASP A 82 -0.10 -27.29 -10.84
C ASP A 82 -0.42 -28.79 -11.01
N THR A 83 -1.31 -29.12 -11.93
CA THR A 83 -1.66 -30.50 -12.30
C THR A 83 -0.89 -31.02 -13.53
N LYS A 84 0.11 -30.26 -14.02
CA LYS A 84 0.85 -30.58 -15.25
C LYS A 84 -0.09 -30.76 -16.47
N GLY A 85 -1.17 -29.98 -16.51
CA GLY A 85 -2.17 -30.03 -17.58
C GLY A 85 -3.09 -31.26 -17.53
N LYS A 86 -3.12 -32.04 -16.45
CA LYS A 86 -3.99 -33.22 -16.31
C LYS A 86 -5.45 -32.85 -16.00
N LYS A 87 -5.66 -31.73 -15.34
CA LYS A 87 -6.99 -31.17 -15.01
C LYS A 87 -7.08 -29.75 -15.53
N SER A 88 -8.22 -29.38 -16.08
CA SER A 88 -8.55 -28.00 -16.46
C SER A 88 -8.80 -27.13 -15.22
N VAL A 89 -8.70 -25.82 -15.39
CA VAL A 89 -9.04 -24.87 -14.30
C VAL A 89 -10.50 -25.02 -13.90
N GLU A 90 -11.39 -25.27 -14.86
CA GLU A 90 -12.84 -25.47 -14.65
C GLU A 90 -13.12 -26.73 -13.82
N GLU A 91 -12.37 -27.80 -14.06
CA GLU A 91 -12.46 -29.05 -13.29
C GLU A 91 -11.97 -28.86 -11.86
N LEU A 92 -10.79 -28.22 -11.67
CA LEU A 92 -10.27 -27.88 -10.36
C LEU A 92 -11.18 -26.95 -9.58
N GLU A 93 -11.80 -25.98 -10.25
CA GLU A 93 -12.81 -25.08 -9.66
C GLU A 93 -14.01 -25.87 -9.13
N SER A 94 -14.56 -26.77 -9.94
CA SER A 94 -15.68 -27.61 -9.55
C SER A 94 -15.36 -28.50 -8.34
N GLU A 95 -14.18 -29.13 -8.34
CA GLU A 95 -13.70 -29.93 -7.21
C GLU A 95 -13.51 -29.08 -5.95
N MET A 96 -12.90 -27.89 -6.08
CA MET A 96 -12.74 -26.92 -4.98
C MET A 96 -14.10 -26.56 -4.37
N LEU A 97 -15.05 -26.10 -5.19
CA LEU A 97 -16.37 -25.69 -4.70
C LEU A 97 -17.12 -26.85 -4.05
N SER A 98 -17.03 -28.08 -4.60
CA SER A 98 -17.62 -29.27 -4.02
C SER A 98 -16.99 -29.61 -2.66
N LYS A 99 -15.66 -29.50 -2.56
CA LYS A 99 -14.94 -29.74 -1.31
C LYS A 99 -15.31 -28.72 -0.25
N LEU A 100 -15.34 -27.44 -0.59
CA LEU A 100 -15.73 -26.36 0.33
C LEU A 100 -17.16 -26.53 0.85
N LYS A 101 -18.10 -26.91 -0.04
CA LYS A 101 -19.49 -27.25 0.37
C LYS A 101 -19.52 -28.43 1.35
N SER A 102 -18.72 -29.48 1.14
CA SER A 102 -18.63 -30.63 2.04
C SER A 102 -18.08 -30.26 3.43
N LEU A 103 -17.30 -29.19 3.53
CA LEU A 103 -16.80 -28.64 4.79
C LEU A 103 -17.79 -27.68 5.46
N GLY A 104 -18.98 -27.48 4.87
CA GLY A 104 -20.03 -26.61 5.39
C GLY A 104 -19.86 -25.12 5.05
N ILE A 105 -19.03 -24.81 4.04
CA ILE A 105 -18.83 -23.42 3.59
C ILE A 105 -19.90 -23.08 2.55
N ASP A 106 -20.62 -21.97 2.80
CA ASP A 106 -21.54 -21.38 1.81
C ASP A 106 -20.73 -20.73 0.68
N THR A 107 -20.60 -21.46 -0.43
CA THR A 107 -19.77 -21.03 -1.56
C THR A 107 -20.30 -19.81 -2.29
N GLU A 108 -21.60 -19.52 -2.19
CA GLU A 108 -22.19 -18.34 -2.82
C GLU A 108 -21.86 -17.04 -2.06
N LYS A 109 -21.76 -17.14 -0.71
CA LYS A 109 -21.47 -15.98 0.15
C LYS A 109 -20.01 -15.81 0.48
N ASN A 110 -19.31 -16.93 0.63
CA ASN A 110 -17.97 -16.94 1.23
C ASN A 110 -16.85 -17.23 0.22
N VAL A 111 -17.17 -17.47 -1.05
CA VAL A 111 -16.15 -17.65 -2.11
C VAL A 111 -16.33 -16.59 -3.16
N THR A 112 -15.29 -15.81 -3.38
CA THR A 112 -15.29 -14.74 -4.38
C THR A 112 -14.13 -14.96 -5.35
N MET A 113 -14.43 -14.98 -6.65
CA MET A 113 -13.39 -14.94 -7.67
C MET A 113 -12.80 -13.55 -7.73
N GLN A 114 -11.47 -13.46 -7.58
CA GLN A 114 -10.74 -12.19 -7.57
C GLN A 114 -10.20 -11.85 -8.95
N ASP A 115 -9.64 -12.84 -9.64
CA ASP A 115 -9.01 -12.63 -10.94
C ASP A 115 -9.03 -13.90 -11.79
N MET A 116 -9.02 -13.70 -13.11
CA MET A 116 -8.88 -14.76 -14.10
C MET A 116 -7.80 -14.37 -15.10
N MET A 117 -6.69 -15.10 -15.10
CA MET A 117 -5.58 -14.88 -16.01
C MET A 117 -5.48 -16.01 -17.04
N SER A 118 -5.30 -15.64 -18.30
CA SER A 118 -4.87 -16.57 -19.33
C SER A 118 -3.55 -16.08 -19.93
N ASN A 119 -2.47 -16.83 -19.68
CA ASN A 119 -1.15 -16.52 -20.20
C ASN A 119 -0.94 -17.19 -21.56
N TYR A 120 -0.87 -16.38 -22.61
CA TYR A 120 -0.48 -16.80 -23.94
C TYR A 120 1.05 -16.89 -24.04
N LYS A 121 1.64 -18.07 -23.88
CA LYS A 121 3.06 -18.28 -24.20
C LYS A 121 3.19 -18.77 -25.64
N LYS A 122 3.58 -17.87 -26.57
CA LYS A 122 4.08 -18.28 -27.89
C LYS A 122 5.46 -18.89 -27.73
N PHE A 123 5.57 -20.21 -27.79
CA PHE A 123 6.86 -20.86 -28.04
C PHE A 123 7.13 -20.90 -29.55
N PHE A 124 8.38 -20.56 -29.95
CA PHE A 124 8.80 -20.36 -31.34
C PHE A 124 8.78 -21.65 -32.20
N LEU A 125 8.49 -22.82 -31.61
CA LEU A 125 8.36 -24.10 -32.30
C LEU A 125 7.24 -24.94 -31.66
N LYS A 126 6.09 -25.00 -32.33
CA LYS A 126 5.01 -26.00 -32.18
C LYS A 126 4.49 -26.28 -30.76
N GLN A 127 3.74 -25.41 -30.17
CA GLN A 127 2.49 -25.64 -29.44
C GLN A 127 2.09 -24.36 -28.70
N THR A 128 0.85 -23.93 -28.90
CA THR A 128 0.28 -22.79 -28.16
C THR A 128 -0.31 -23.38 -26.88
N ASP A 129 0.49 -23.43 -25.81
CA ASP A 129 -0.01 -23.80 -24.49
C ASP A 129 -0.65 -22.55 -23.87
N ILE A 130 -1.98 -22.52 -23.86
CA ILE A 130 -2.74 -21.51 -23.11
C ILE A 130 -2.86 -22.06 -21.70
N GLN A 131 -2.07 -21.53 -20.77
CA GLN A 131 -2.20 -21.87 -19.35
C GLN A 131 -3.20 -20.90 -18.71
N LYS A 132 -4.31 -21.44 -18.24
CA LYS A 132 -5.32 -20.68 -17.50
C LYS A 132 -5.00 -20.73 -16.00
N ALA A 133 -5.33 -19.65 -15.33
CA ALA A 133 -5.31 -19.57 -13.87
C ALA A 133 -6.49 -18.71 -13.39
N LYS A 134 -7.05 -19.06 -12.25
CA LYS A 134 -8.10 -18.31 -11.56
C LYS A 134 -7.71 -18.12 -10.09
N SER A 135 -7.98 -16.95 -9.54
CA SER A 135 -7.73 -16.62 -8.14
C SER A 135 -9.06 -16.44 -7.40
N TYR A 136 -9.13 -17.02 -6.22
CA TYR A 136 -10.30 -16.97 -5.34
C TYR A 136 -9.93 -16.51 -3.95
N SER A 137 -10.85 -15.80 -3.31
CA SER A 137 -10.81 -15.51 -1.88
C SER A 137 -11.90 -16.29 -1.18
N ILE A 138 -11.54 -17.05 -0.15
CA ILE A 138 -12.45 -17.84 0.67
C ILE A 138 -12.51 -17.23 2.06
N LEU A 139 -13.69 -16.84 2.52
CA LEU A 139 -13.91 -16.33 3.86
C LEU A 139 -14.31 -17.47 4.80
N VAL A 140 -13.55 -17.65 5.86
CA VAL A 140 -13.86 -18.56 6.97
C VAL A 140 -13.82 -17.82 8.29
N TYR A 141 -14.45 -18.39 9.34
CA TYR A 141 -14.72 -17.65 10.58
C TYR A 141 -13.93 -18.15 11.79
N ASP A 142 -13.18 -19.25 11.64
CA ASP A 142 -12.34 -19.80 12.71
C ASP A 142 -11.13 -20.55 12.18
N ALA A 143 -10.10 -20.68 13.01
CA ALA A 143 -8.84 -21.33 12.66
C ALA A 143 -9.00 -22.84 12.40
N LYS A 144 -9.96 -23.53 13.06
CA LYS A 144 -10.19 -24.96 12.86
C LYS A 144 -10.76 -25.23 11.46
N LEU A 145 -11.70 -24.40 11.03
CA LEU A 145 -12.23 -24.49 9.68
C LEU A 145 -11.17 -24.11 8.65
N THR A 146 -10.33 -23.09 8.94
CA THR A 146 -9.18 -22.73 8.11
C THR A 146 -8.29 -23.94 7.84
N ALA A 147 -7.87 -24.67 8.89
CA ALA A 147 -7.04 -25.87 8.73
C ALA A 147 -7.71 -26.95 7.87
N LYS A 148 -9.03 -27.17 8.06
CA LYS A 148 -9.78 -28.12 7.22
C LYS A 148 -9.84 -27.71 5.75
N VAL A 149 -9.93 -26.40 5.47
CA VAL A 149 -9.90 -25.88 4.08
C VAL A 149 -8.57 -26.18 3.44
N PHE A 150 -7.44 -25.90 4.12
CA PHE A 150 -6.11 -26.19 3.58
C PHE A 150 -5.96 -27.68 3.24
N ILE A 151 -6.28 -28.57 4.19
CA ILE A 151 -6.21 -30.03 3.98
C ILE A 151 -7.14 -30.45 2.84
N GLY A 152 -8.39 -29.96 2.85
CA GLY A 152 -9.37 -30.34 1.84
C GLY A 152 -9.02 -29.88 0.43
N LEU A 153 -8.35 -28.74 0.29
CA LEU A 153 -7.88 -28.26 -1.01
C LEU A 153 -6.67 -29.04 -1.51
N GLU A 154 -5.78 -29.42 -0.60
CA GLU A 154 -4.64 -30.31 -0.94
C GLU A 154 -5.11 -31.67 -1.45
N GLU A 155 -6.14 -32.27 -0.83
CA GLU A 155 -6.73 -33.57 -1.25
C GLU A 155 -7.26 -33.53 -2.70
N VAL A 156 -7.72 -32.39 -3.21
CA VAL A 156 -8.17 -32.23 -4.59
C VAL A 156 -7.08 -31.71 -5.53
N GLY A 157 -5.83 -31.59 -5.02
CA GLY A 157 -4.65 -31.23 -5.81
C GLY A 157 -4.43 -29.71 -5.95
N ILE A 158 -5.06 -28.92 -5.10
CA ILE A 158 -4.88 -27.46 -5.04
C ILE A 158 -3.97 -27.14 -3.86
N SER A 159 -2.71 -26.80 -4.15
CA SER A 159 -1.67 -26.56 -3.14
C SER A 159 -1.27 -25.08 -3.00
N ASN A 160 -1.67 -24.23 -3.95
CA ASN A 160 -1.35 -22.81 -3.92
C ASN A 160 -2.39 -22.05 -3.11
N VAL A 161 -2.31 -22.22 -1.79
CA VAL A 161 -3.27 -21.72 -0.80
C VAL A 161 -2.52 -20.98 0.30
N ARG A 162 -2.99 -19.80 0.68
CA ARG A 162 -2.38 -19.00 1.76
C ARG A 162 -3.43 -18.20 2.52
N ILE A 163 -3.13 -17.86 3.77
CA ILE A 163 -3.90 -16.83 4.48
C ILE A 163 -3.48 -15.48 3.90
N ASP A 164 -4.45 -14.74 3.39
CA ASP A 164 -4.24 -13.41 2.85
C ASP A 164 -4.45 -12.34 3.93
N LYS A 165 -5.57 -12.42 4.65
CA LYS A 165 -5.97 -11.39 5.60
C LYS A 165 -6.67 -11.98 6.81
N LEU A 166 -6.40 -11.38 7.95
CA LEU A 166 -7.10 -11.63 9.21
C LEU A 166 -7.85 -10.37 9.63
N GLU A 167 -9.10 -10.51 10.04
CA GLU A 167 -9.93 -9.40 10.50
C GLU A 167 -10.76 -9.80 11.73
N HIS A 168 -11.23 -8.79 12.42
CA HIS A 168 -12.27 -8.95 13.44
C HIS A 168 -13.51 -8.12 13.05
N SER A 169 -14.69 -8.71 13.09
CA SER A 169 -15.95 -8.06 12.67
C SER A 169 -16.28 -6.78 13.42
N GLU A 170 -15.79 -6.65 14.67
CA GLU A 170 -15.97 -5.46 15.50
C GLU A 170 -14.70 -4.61 15.62
N GLU A 171 -13.79 -4.69 14.65
CA GLU A 171 -12.50 -3.95 14.70
C GLU A 171 -12.69 -2.46 14.97
N SER A 172 -13.65 -1.82 14.28
CA SER A 172 -13.92 -0.39 14.48
C SER A 172 -14.39 -0.05 15.91
N LYS A 173 -15.20 -0.90 16.50
CA LYS A 173 -15.70 -0.72 17.87
C LYS A 173 -14.57 -0.91 18.89
N LEU A 174 -13.76 -1.95 18.71
CA LEU A 174 -12.59 -2.21 19.54
C LEU A 174 -11.59 -1.06 19.45
N GLN A 175 -11.39 -0.52 18.26
CA GLN A 175 -10.53 0.63 18.06
C GLN A 175 -11.02 1.87 18.82
N LEU A 176 -12.31 2.18 18.73
CA LEU A 176 -12.88 3.30 19.48
C LEU A 176 -12.69 3.13 20.98
N LEU A 177 -12.89 1.92 21.49
CA LEU A 177 -12.65 1.60 22.89
C LEU A 177 -11.19 1.78 23.29
N MET A 178 -10.23 1.32 22.44
CA MET A 178 -8.81 1.49 22.71
C MET A 178 -8.39 2.95 22.64
N ASN A 179 -8.96 3.73 21.73
CA ASN A 179 -8.72 5.17 21.68
C ASN A 179 -9.14 5.86 22.98
N THR A 180 -10.31 5.53 23.48
CA THR A 180 -10.79 6.07 24.77
C THR A 180 -9.84 5.71 25.90
N LYS A 181 -9.46 4.44 26.02
CA LYS A 181 -8.52 3.99 27.06
C LYS A 181 -7.14 4.63 26.93
N ALA A 182 -6.64 4.81 25.71
CA ALA A 182 -5.36 5.49 25.46
C ALA A 182 -5.42 6.96 25.90
N MET A 183 -6.53 7.66 25.64
CA MET A 183 -6.72 9.04 26.09
C MET A 183 -6.83 9.14 27.62
N GLU A 184 -7.51 8.22 28.27
CA GLU A 184 -7.57 8.14 29.75
C GLU A 184 -6.17 7.91 30.33
N ASN A 185 -5.37 7.02 29.73
CA ASN A 185 -3.99 6.78 30.12
C ASN A 185 -3.11 8.01 29.90
N ALA A 186 -3.23 8.70 28.76
CA ALA A 186 -2.51 9.95 28.51
C ALA A 186 -2.85 11.02 29.55
N LYS A 187 -4.12 11.17 29.90
CA LYS A 187 -4.57 12.09 30.95
C LYS A 187 -3.98 11.71 32.32
N ALA A 188 -3.98 10.44 32.69
CA ALA A 188 -3.39 9.96 33.94
C ALA A 188 -1.90 10.25 33.99
N ASN A 189 -1.17 10.01 32.89
CA ASN A 189 0.25 10.34 32.77
C ASN A 189 0.48 11.85 32.95
N ALA A 190 -0.29 12.69 32.27
CA ALA A 190 -0.17 14.15 32.40
C ALA A 190 -0.36 14.62 33.86
N VAL A 191 -1.37 14.09 34.54
CA VAL A 191 -1.61 14.39 35.96
C VAL A 191 -0.45 13.91 36.84
N SER A 192 0.08 12.73 36.58
CA SER A 192 1.19 12.17 37.39
C SER A 192 2.47 13.01 37.28
N PHE A 193 2.72 13.63 36.14
CA PHE A 193 3.89 14.53 35.95
C PHE A 193 3.67 15.92 36.54
N THR A 194 2.44 16.45 36.50
CA THR A 194 2.17 17.82 36.97
C THR A 194 1.93 17.91 38.47
N LYS A 195 1.35 16.86 39.07
CA LYS A 195 1.02 16.84 40.51
C LYS A 195 2.23 17.09 41.45
N PRO A 196 3.40 16.45 41.26
CA PRO A 196 4.58 16.71 42.10
C PRO A 196 5.13 18.15 42.00
N LEU A 197 4.81 18.83 40.88
CA LEU A 197 5.20 20.23 40.64
C LEU A 197 4.16 21.23 41.18
N GLY A 198 3.08 20.77 41.83
CA GLY A 198 2.00 21.65 42.27
C GLY A 198 1.20 22.26 41.11
N GLN A 199 1.27 21.68 39.90
CA GLN A 199 0.63 22.19 38.71
C GLN A 199 -0.58 21.34 38.31
N ASN A 200 -1.51 21.95 37.58
CA ASN A 200 -2.68 21.27 37.01
C ASN A 200 -2.61 21.25 35.48
N ILE A 201 -3.16 20.20 34.89
CA ILE A 201 -3.31 20.15 33.43
C ILE A 201 -4.42 21.08 32.96
N GLY A 202 -4.18 21.79 31.85
CA GLY A 202 -5.16 22.59 31.14
C GLY A 202 -5.90 21.81 30.05
N ARG A 203 -6.43 22.56 29.06
CA ARG A 203 -7.04 21.96 27.88
C ARG A 203 -5.96 21.38 26.96
N ALA A 204 -6.28 20.27 26.28
CA ALA A 204 -5.42 19.73 25.25
C ALA A 204 -5.24 20.76 24.11
N LEU A 205 -4.00 21.00 23.73
CA LEU A 205 -3.64 21.89 22.60
C LEU A 205 -3.60 21.12 21.28
N PHE A 206 -3.13 19.87 21.32
CA PHE A 206 -3.01 19.00 20.17
C PHE A 206 -3.29 17.56 20.57
N VAL A 207 -3.98 16.83 19.71
CA VAL A 207 -4.23 15.40 19.87
C VAL A 207 -3.94 14.72 18.54
N SER A 208 -3.08 13.71 18.55
CA SER A 208 -2.80 12.86 17.41
C SER A 208 -3.00 11.40 17.78
N GLN A 209 -3.22 10.56 16.77
CA GLN A 209 -3.42 9.13 16.96
C GLN A 209 -2.48 8.37 16.02
N ASN A 210 -1.78 7.38 16.56
CA ASN A 210 -1.11 6.34 15.78
C ASN A 210 -1.84 5.01 15.97
N LYS A 211 -2.25 4.41 14.85
CA LYS A 211 -2.92 3.10 14.84
C LYS A 211 -1.96 2.04 14.33
N ASN A 212 -1.75 1.01 15.13
CA ASN A 212 -1.10 -0.22 14.69
C ASN A 212 -2.02 -1.40 14.99
N VAL A 213 -2.48 -2.09 13.95
CA VAL A 213 -3.21 -3.36 14.08
C VAL A 213 -2.28 -4.47 13.63
N ALA A 214 -1.96 -5.39 14.53
CA ALA A 214 -1.20 -6.59 14.21
C ALA A 214 -2.00 -7.81 14.68
N TYR A 215 -2.29 -8.69 13.76
CA TYR A 215 -2.87 -9.99 14.09
C TYR A 215 -1.72 -10.97 14.30
N ARG A 216 -1.72 -11.67 15.45
CA ARG A 216 -0.85 -12.82 15.66
C ARG A 216 -1.55 -14.04 15.08
N GLY A 217 -0.93 -14.61 14.07
CA GLY A 217 -1.28 -15.94 13.55
C GLY A 217 -0.70 -17.04 14.40
#